data_3bed32a691d2027f6cdafafba2651df8
#
_entry.id   3bed32a691d2027f6cdafafba2651df8
#
_cell.length_a   1.000
_cell.length_b   1.000
_cell.length_c   1.000
_cell.angle_alpha   90.00
_cell.angle_beta   90.00
_cell.angle_gamma   90.00
#
_symmetry.space_group_name_H-M   'P 1'
#
loop_
_entity.id
_entity.type
_entity.pdbx_description
1 polymer ?
#
loop_
_entity_poly.entity_id
_entity_poly.type
_entity_poly.pdbx_seq_one_letter_code
_entity_poly.pdbx_strand_id
1 'polypeptide(L)'
;MDLCNTSIPQTHSLSERIAREVFDVLPERGPIVVILDREGERWISHPEEFATLGVEELVLKDLRAKVDDGAEPVITQVGQTSVTLAQLATDQTDCGYVAVVLPGCTPESALTHIDLVEALLSQVSLIARLVEKTASLTRGQMNHYSGLAFSLN
;
A
#
# COMPACT_ATOMS: atom_id res chain seq x y z
N MET A 1 4.86 28.43 1.85
CA MET A 1 4.74 27.80 1.68
C MET A 1 5.46 26.65 1.67
N ASP A 2 6.50 26.62 1.36
CA ASP A 2 7.27 25.48 1.33
C ASP A 2 7.49 24.86 2.63
N LEU A 3 7.34 25.57 3.67
CA LEU A 3 7.47 25.05 5.00
C LEU A 3 6.48 23.95 5.29
N CYS A 4 5.32 24.02 4.65
CA CYS A 4 4.33 22.99 4.83
C CYS A 4 4.79 21.67 4.26
N ASN A 5 5.52 21.74 3.16
CA ASN A 5 6.01 20.54 2.53
C ASN A 5 7.07 19.85 3.36
N THR A 6 7.87 20.61 4.06
CA THR A 6 8.93 20.01 4.85
C THR A 6 8.39 19.30 6.08
N SER A 7 7.15 19.57 6.48
CA SER A 7 6.58 18.91 7.63
C SER A 7 5.94 17.57 7.29
N ILE A 8 5.82 17.23 6.01
CA ILE A 8 5.21 15.98 5.59
C ILE A 8 6.27 14.88 5.59
N PRO A 9 6.04 13.78 6.33
CA PRO A 9 7.01 12.68 6.34
C PRO A 9 7.22 12.10 4.95
N GLN A 10 8.44 11.70 4.65
CA GLN A 10 8.74 11.07 3.38
C GLN A 10 7.98 9.78 3.18
N THR A 11 7.79 9.00 4.24
CA THR A 11 7.03 7.75 4.17
C THR A 11 5.58 8.02 3.78
N HIS A 12 5.00 9.10 4.31
CA HIS A 12 3.64 9.49 3.95
C HIS A 12 3.54 9.82 2.46
N SER A 13 4.46 10.62 1.97
CA SER A 13 4.49 11.01 0.56
C SER A 13 4.69 9.81 -0.35
N LEU A 14 5.57 8.89 0.04
CA LEU A 14 5.83 7.68 -0.73
C LEU A 14 4.61 6.78 -0.74
N SER A 15 3.96 6.60 0.41
CA SER A 15 2.77 5.77 0.50
C SER A 15 1.64 6.30 -0.36
N GLU A 16 1.48 7.62 -0.40
CA GLU A 16 0.47 8.23 -1.25
C GLU A 16 0.74 7.97 -2.73
N ARG A 17 1.99 8.06 -3.14
CA ARG A 17 2.36 7.80 -4.53
C ARG A 17 2.17 6.34 -4.89
N ILE A 18 2.53 5.44 -3.98
CA ILE A 18 2.32 4.01 -4.19
C ILE A 18 0.82 3.74 -4.35
N ALA A 19 0.01 4.31 -3.47
CA ALA A 19 -1.44 4.11 -3.54
C ALA A 19 -1.98 4.58 -4.89
N ARG A 20 -1.55 5.74 -5.34
CA ARG A 20 -2.01 6.29 -6.62
C ARG A 20 -1.68 5.35 -7.78
N GLU A 21 -0.45 4.83 -7.81
CA GLU A 21 -0.03 3.94 -8.88
C GLU A 21 -0.75 2.59 -8.83
N VAL A 22 -0.92 2.06 -7.63
CA VAL A 22 -1.62 0.79 -7.45
C VAL A 22 -3.08 0.94 -7.87
N PHE A 23 -3.74 2.00 -7.41
CA PHE A 23 -5.17 2.18 -7.68
C PHE A 23 -5.45 2.40 -9.16
N ASP A 24 -4.49 2.98 -9.88
CA ASP A 24 -4.65 3.25 -11.30
C ASP A 24 -4.76 1.97 -12.13
N VAL A 25 -4.19 0.88 -11.66
CA VAL A 25 -4.20 -0.39 -12.39
C VAL A 25 -5.24 -1.38 -11.88
N LEU A 26 -6.00 -1.01 -10.85
CA LEU A 26 -7.03 -1.90 -10.33
C LEU A 26 -8.32 -1.79 -11.14
N PRO A 27 -9.06 -2.91 -11.27
CA PRO A 27 -10.35 -2.87 -11.94
C PRO A 27 -11.39 -2.13 -11.11
N GLU A 28 -12.45 -1.65 -11.75
CA GLU A 28 -13.53 -0.95 -11.05
C GLU A 28 -14.25 -1.85 -10.07
N ARG A 29 -14.30 -3.14 -10.34
CA ARG A 29 -14.94 -4.12 -9.47
C ARG A 29 -13.97 -5.21 -9.14
N GLY A 30 -14.08 -5.73 -7.93
CA GLY A 30 -13.25 -6.83 -7.48
C GLY A 30 -12.52 -6.49 -6.20
N PRO A 31 -11.24 -6.86 -6.11
CA PRO A 31 -10.49 -6.62 -4.89
C PRO A 31 -10.37 -5.13 -4.58
N ILE A 32 -10.49 -4.82 -3.29
CA ILE A 32 -10.25 -3.47 -2.80
C ILE A 32 -8.88 -3.50 -2.14
N VAL A 33 -8.05 -2.51 -2.44
CA VAL A 33 -6.73 -2.40 -1.84
C VAL A 33 -6.71 -1.17 -0.93
N VAL A 34 -6.20 -1.37 0.28
CA VAL A 34 -6.04 -0.29 1.26
C VAL A 34 -4.55 -0.19 1.57
N ILE A 35 -4.00 0.99 1.43
CA ILE A 35 -2.62 1.27 1.81
C ILE A 35 -2.66 2.04 3.12
N LEU A 36 -1.92 1.57 4.12
CA LEU A 36 -1.85 2.24 5.42
C LEU A 36 -0.40 2.60 5.69
N ASP A 37 -0.13 3.84 6.05
CA ASP A 37 1.22 4.18 6.45
C ASP A 37 1.40 4.00 7.96
N ARG A 38 2.59 4.25 8.44
CA ARG A 38 2.92 4.07 9.86
C ARG A 38 2.25 5.11 10.77
N GLU A 39 1.86 6.23 10.20
CA GLU A 39 1.23 7.31 10.95
C GLU A 39 -0.28 7.15 11.10
N GLY A 40 -0.85 6.14 10.47
CA GLY A 40 -2.29 5.90 10.56
C GLY A 40 -3.09 6.46 9.40
N GLU A 41 -2.44 7.12 8.46
CA GLU A 41 -3.11 7.58 7.25
C GLU A 41 -3.41 6.39 6.36
N ARG A 42 -4.51 6.44 5.64
CA ARG A 42 -4.88 5.34 4.76
C ARG A 42 -5.45 5.85 3.45
N TRP A 43 -5.21 5.08 2.40
CA TRP A 43 -5.73 5.34 1.06
C TRP A 43 -6.48 4.10 0.63
N ILE A 44 -7.70 4.26 0.14
CA ILE A 44 -8.60 3.16 -0.18
C ILE A 44 -8.96 3.24 -1.65
N SER A 45 -8.79 2.12 -2.38
CA SER A 45 -9.04 2.12 -3.82
C SER A 45 -10.50 2.33 -4.17
N HIS A 46 -11.40 1.78 -3.37
CA HIS A 46 -12.84 1.85 -3.60
C HIS A 46 -13.50 2.26 -2.29
N PRO A 47 -13.40 3.55 -1.91
CA PRO A 47 -13.82 3.96 -0.57
C PRO A 47 -15.31 3.79 -0.31
N GLU A 48 -16.15 4.00 -1.30
CA GLU A 48 -17.60 3.85 -1.11
C GLU A 48 -17.96 2.40 -0.83
N GLU A 49 -17.41 1.48 -1.61
CA GLU A 49 -17.68 0.06 -1.41
C GLU A 49 -17.08 -0.42 -0.10
N PHE A 50 -15.87 0.01 0.21
CA PHE A 50 -15.21 -0.37 1.45
C PHE A 50 -16.05 0.04 2.67
N ALA A 51 -16.66 1.22 2.62
CA ALA A 51 -17.45 1.73 3.72
C ALA A 51 -18.67 0.85 4.03
N THR A 52 -19.15 0.08 3.06
CA THR A 52 -20.32 -0.78 3.26
C THR A 52 -19.97 -2.14 3.85
N LEU A 53 -18.70 -2.48 3.95
CA LEU A 53 -18.29 -3.84 4.31
C LEU A 53 -18.14 -4.08 5.81
N GLY A 54 -18.20 -3.03 6.62
CA GLY A 54 -18.11 -3.18 8.06
C GLY A 54 -16.70 -3.52 8.56
N VAL A 55 -15.68 -3.25 7.78
CA VAL A 55 -14.30 -3.44 8.22
C VAL A 55 -13.92 -2.25 9.08
N GLU A 56 -13.98 -2.43 10.38
CA GLU A 56 -13.78 -1.35 11.32
C GLU A 56 -12.30 -1.08 11.56
N GLU A 57 -12.02 0.13 12.03
CA GLU A 57 -10.66 0.53 12.37
C GLU A 57 -10.01 -0.43 13.35
N LEU A 58 -10.79 -0.96 14.29
CA LEU A 58 -10.29 -1.88 15.29
C LEU A 58 -9.81 -3.18 14.67
N VAL A 59 -10.47 -3.66 13.61
CA VAL A 59 -10.06 -4.85 12.89
C VAL A 59 -8.70 -4.63 12.24
N LEU A 60 -8.52 -3.49 11.59
CA LEU A 60 -7.26 -3.18 10.95
C LEU A 60 -6.15 -3.02 11.97
N LYS A 61 -6.44 -2.41 13.10
CA LYS A 61 -5.47 -2.24 14.16
C LYS A 61 -5.01 -3.59 14.72
N ASP A 62 -5.96 -4.50 14.92
CA ASP A 62 -5.63 -5.84 15.41
C ASP A 62 -4.78 -6.60 14.40
N LEU A 63 -5.11 -6.50 13.11
CA LEU A 63 -4.33 -7.15 12.06
C LEU A 63 -2.91 -6.57 12.00
N ARG A 64 -2.76 -5.26 12.16
CA ARG A 64 -1.44 -4.64 12.15
C ARG A 64 -0.57 -5.18 13.27
N ALA A 65 -1.15 -5.34 14.47
CA ALA A 65 -0.41 -5.89 15.59
C ALA A 65 0.06 -7.30 15.29
N LYS A 66 -0.79 -8.11 14.69
CA LYS A 66 -0.42 -9.49 14.34
C LYS A 66 0.64 -9.55 13.26
N VAL A 67 0.54 -8.70 12.26
CA VAL A 67 1.54 -8.63 11.20
C VAL A 67 2.88 -8.18 11.76
N ASP A 68 2.88 -7.19 12.63
CA ASP A 68 4.11 -6.70 13.23
C ASP A 68 4.78 -7.77 14.09
N ASP A 69 4.00 -8.60 14.75
CA ASP A 69 4.54 -9.64 15.61
C ASP A 69 5.14 -10.78 14.79
N GLY A 70 4.47 -11.21 13.72
CA GLY A 70 4.92 -12.38 12.96
C GLY A 70 5.65 -12.07 11.66
N ALA A 71 5.58 -10.83 11.21
CA ALA A 71 6.20 -10.40 9.96
C ALA A 71 5.69 -11.16 8.72
N GLU A 72 4.51 -11.76 8.82
CA GLU A 72 3.89 -12.49 7.73
C GLU A 72 2.48 -11.97 7.49
N PRO A 73 1.94 -12.13 6.28
CA PRO A 73 0.56 -11.72 6.03
C PRO A 73 -0.43 -12.44 6.94
N VAL A 74 -1.43 -11.71 7.39
CA VAL A 74 -2.46 -12.26 8.26
C VAL A 74 -3.81 -12.05 7.59
N ILE A 75 -4.64 -13.09 7.61
CA ILE A 75 -5.95 -13.04 7.00
C ILE A 75 -7.03 -13.15 8.08
N THR A 76 -8.10 -12.40 7.92
CA THR A 76 -9.25 -12.51 8.80
C THR A 76 -10.54 -12.42 8.00
N GLN A 77 -11.64 -12.85 8.62
CA GLN A 77 -12.95 -12.84 8.00
C GLN A 77 -13.82 -11.84 8.75
N VAL A 78 -14.44 -10.91 8.01
CA VAL A 78 -15.38 -9.95 8.57
C VAL A 78 -16.69 -10.15 7.83
N GLY A 79 -17.65 -10.86 8.44
CA GLY A 79 -18.86 -11.24 7.74
C GLY A 79 -18.53 -12.10 6.52
N GLN A 80 -18.93 -11.65 5.36
CA GLN A 80 -18.62 -12.34 4.10
C GLN A 80 -17.49 -11.66 3.35
N THR A 81 -16.61 -10.99 4.07
CA THR A 81 -15.50 -10.27 3.46
C THR A 81 -14.20 -10.82 4.04
N SER A 82 -13.27 -11.16 3.15
CA SER A 82 -11.94 -11.59 3.55
C SER A 82 -11.00 -10.39 3.53
N VAL A 83 -10.22 -10.22 4.59
CA VAL A 83 -9.24 -9.12 4.70
C VAL A 83 -7.88 -9.72 4.97
N THR A 84 -6.92 -9.47 4.10
CA THR A 84 -5.53 -9.91 4.28
C THR A 84 -4.67 -8.67 4.42
N LEU A 85 -3.89 -8.61 5.49
CA LEU A 85 -2.98 -7.50 5.72
C LEU A 85 -1.54 -8.00 5.69
N ALA A 86 -0.67 -7.23 5.06
CA ALA A 86 0.75 -7.55 4.97
C ALA A 86 1.56 -6.28 5.17
N GLN A 87 2.82 -6.44 5.55
CA GLN A 87 3.73 -5.30 5.59
C GLN A 87 4.01 -4.83 4.18
N LEU A 88 4.14 -3.54 4.02
CA LEU A 88 4.53 -2.93 2.76
C LEU A 88 5.85 -2.23 2.97
N ALA A 89 6.89 -2.78 2.40
CA ALA A 89 8.23 -2.24 2.56
C ALA A 89 8.98 -2.38 1.25
N THR A 90 9.86 -1.44 1.01
CA THR A 90 10.80 -1.50 -0.10
C THR A 90 12.17 -1.85 0.47
N ASP A 91 13.19 -1.85 -0.37
CA ASP A 91 14.54 -2.14 0.09
C ASP A 91 15.05 -1.11 1.09
N GLN A 92 14.53 0.10 1.04
CA GLN A 92 15.04 1.20 1.84
C GLN A 92 14.01 1.82 2.78
N THR A 93 12.74 1.52 2.60
CA THR A 93 11.69 2.23 3.33
C THR A 93 10.63 1.27 3.84
N ASP A 94 10.25 1.45 5.10
CA ASP A 94 9.09 0.78 5.66
C ASP A 94 7.89 1.68 5.38
N CYS A 95 7.09 1.28 4.41
CA CYS A 95 5.97 2.10 3.94
C CYS A 95 4.68 1.88 4.74
N GLY A 96 4.67 0.92 5.64
CA GLY A 96 3.48 0.61 6.42
C GLY A 96 2.89 -0.73 6.03
N TYR A 97 1.64 -0.73 5.56
CA TYR A 97 0.90 -1.96 5.32
C TYR A 97 0.06 -1.87 4.07
N VAL A 98 -0.26 -3.04 3.51
CA VAL A 98 -1.23 -3.15 2.43
C VAL A 98 -2.27 -4.18 2.84
N ALA A 99 -3.53 -3.85 2.63
CA ALA A 99 -4.63 -4.77 2.86
C ALA A 99 -5.30 -5.08 1.54
N VAL A 100 -5.59 -6.36 1.31
CA VAL A 100 -6.39 -6.81 0.19
C VAL A 100 -7.73 -7.26 0.75
N VAL A 101 -8.78 -6.61 0.32
CA VAL A 101 -10.14 -6.83 0.82
C VAL A 101 -10.96 -7.46 -0.30
N LEU A 102 -11.50 -8.64 -0.04
CA LEU A 102 -12.30 -9.39 -1.02
C LEU A 102 -13.73 -9.48 -0.55
N PRO A 103 -14.62 -8.63 -1.08
CA PRO A 103 -16.03 -8.69 -0.71
C PRO A 103 -16.68 -9.97 -1.24
N GLY A 104 -17.63 -10.50 -0.50
CA GLY A 104 -18.35 -11.71 -0.90
C GLY A 104 -17.52 -12.98 -0.86
N CYS A 105 -16.40 -12.96 -0.15
CA CYS A 105 -15.49 -14.09 -0.07
C CYS A 105 -15.75 -14.86 1.23
N THR A 106 -16.33 -16.03 1.12
CA THR A 106 -16.58 -16.90 2.29
C THR A 106 -15.27 -17.55 2.71
N PRO A 107 -15.21 -18.16 3.92
CA PRO A 107 -14.00 -18.85 4.34
C PRO A 107 -13.56 -19.96 3.38
N GLU A 108 -14.51 -20.68 2.78
CA GLU A 108 -14.16 -21.72 1.82
C GLU A 108 -13.60 -21.12 0.54
N SER A 109 -14.21 -20.06 0.03
CA SER A 109 -13.72 -19.44 -1.19
C SER A 109 -12.44 -18.65 -0.96
N ALA A 110 -12.18 -18.23 0.29
CA ALA A 110 -10.93 -17.55 0.61
C ALA A 110 -9.71 -18.42 0.28
N LEU A 111 -9.84 -19.72 0.53
CA LEU A 111 -8.74 -20.64 0.22
C LEU A 111 -8.47 -20.72 -1.27
N THR A 112 -9.52 -20.63 -2.10
CA THR A 112 -9.32 -20.67 -3.55
C THR A 112 -8.81 -19.34 -4.11
N HIS A 113 -8.89 -18.26 -3.31
CA HIS A 113 -8.43 -16.94 -3.75
C HIS A 113 -7.05 -16.56 -3.19
N ILE A 114 -6.43 -17.47 -2.46
CA ILE A 114 -5.12 -17.21 -1.87
C ILE A 114 -4.10 -16.81 -2.92
N ASP A 115 -4.08 -17.49 -4.05
CA ASP A 115 -3.12 -17.19 -5.12
C ASP A 115 -3.36 -15.78 -5.68
N LEU A 116 -4.61 -15.37 -5.79
CA LEU A 116 -4.94 -14.03 -6.23
C LEU A 116 -4.44 -12.99 -5.24
N VAL A 117 -4.66 -13.22 -3.94
CA VAL A 117 -4.20 -12.31 -2.91
C VAL A 117 -2.68 -12.20 -2.93
N GLU A 118 -1.99 -13.32 -3.03
CA GLU A 118 -0.53 -13.31 -3.07
C GLU A 118 -0.02 -12.58 -4.31
N ALA A 119 -0.68 -12.77 -5.45
CA ALA A 119 -0.30 -12.06 -6.67
C ALA A 119 -0.49 -10.56 -6.50
N LEU A 120 -1.59 -10.13 -5.90
CA LEU A 120 -1.83 -8.71 -5.67
C LEU A 120 -0.81 -8.12 -4.71
N LEU A 121 -0.50 -8.83 -3.63
CA LEU A 121 0.51 -8.35 -2.68
C LEU A 121 1.88 -8.22 -3.37
N SER A 122 2.22 -9.18 -4.22
CA SER A 122 3.48 -9.12 -4.97
C SER A 122 3.50 -7.95 -5.93
N GLN A 123 2.39 -7.68 -6.60
CA GLN A 123 2.30 -6.55 -7.51
C GLN A 123 2.42 -5.22 -6.78
N VAL A 124 1.78 -5.10 -5.63
CA VAL A 124 1.87 -3.88 -4.83
C VAL A 124 3.31 -3.66 -4.38
N SER A 125 3.97 -4.72 -3.95
CA SER A 125 5.38 -4.62 -3.54
C SER A 125 6.27 -4.20 -4.70
N LEU A 126 6.02 -4.74 -5.89
CA LEU A 126 6.78 -4.36 -7.07
C LEU A 126 6.56 -2.89 -7.42
N ILE A 127 5.31 -2.44 -7.40
CA ILE A 127 4.98 -1.05 -7.68
C ILE A 127 5.66 -0.15 -6.65
N ALA A 128 5.64 -0.54 -5.38
CA ALA A 128 6.27 0.24 -4.33
C ALA A 128 7.77 0.41 -4.59
N ARG A 129 8.44 -0.65 -4.98
CA ARG A 129 9.87 -0.59 -5.28
C ARG A 129 10.14 0.28 -6.50
N LEU A 130 9.29 0.20 -7.52
CA LEU A 130 9.46 1.02 -8.72
C LEU A 130 9.21 2.50 -8.41
N VAL A 131 8.21 2.80 -7.60
CA VAL A 131 7.93 4.17 -7.20
C VAL A 131 9.11 4.74 -6.40
N GLU A 132 9.64 3.97 -5.47
CA GLU A 132 10.79 4.41 -4.68
C GLU A 132 12.00 4.63 -5.58
N LYS A 133 12.25 3.72 -6.49
CA LYS A 133 13.39 3.83 -7.40
C LYS A 133 13.27 5.06 -8.28
N THR A 134 12.07 5.31 -8.80
CA THR A 134 11.84 6.49 -9.64
C THR A 134 12.06 7.77 -8.85
N ALA A 135 11.57 7.84 -7.62
CA ALA A 135 11.78 8.99 -6.77
C ALA A 135 13.27 9.21 -6.49
N SER A 136 13.98 8.12 -6.24
CA SER A 136 15.42 8.18 -5.97
C SER A 136 16.19 8.66 -7.20
N LEU A 137 15.84 8.16 -8.37
CA LEU A 137 16.48 8.58 -9.61
C LEU A 137 16.19 10.05 -9.91
N THR A 138 14.97 10.50 -9.68
CA THR A 138 14.61 11.89 -9.88
C THR A 138 15.43 12.81 -8.97
N ARG A 139 15.58 12.43 -7.70
CA ARG A 139 16.40 13.20 -6.78
C ARG A 139 17.87 13.20 -7.23
N GLY A 140 18.35 12.05 -7.67
CA GLY A 140 19.71 11.94 -8.19
C GLY A 140 19.94 12.81 -9.40
N GLN A 141 18.99 12.86 -10.30
CA GLN A 141 19.08 13.71 -11.48
C GLN A 141 19.09 15.18 -11.11
N MET A 142 18.25 15.58 -10.17
CA MET A 142 18.21 16.96 -9.74
C MET A 142 19.52 17.38 -9.10
N ASN A 143 20.09 16.53 -8.26
CA ASN A 143 21.38 16.81 -7.65
C ASN A 143 22.48 16.88 -8.70
N HIS A 144 22.42 16.02 -9.68
CA HIS A 144 23.39 15.99 -10.75
C HIS A 144 23.32 17.29 -11.57
N TYR A 145 22.11 17.74 -11.90
CA TYR A 145 21.95 18.98 -12.63
C TYR A 145 22.48 20.17 -11.84
N SER A 146 22.32 20.17 -10.54
CA SER A 146 22.84 21.25 -9.73
C SER A 146 24.35 21.36 -9.82
N GLY A 147 25.03 20.21 -9.95
CA GLY A 147 26.47 20.21 -9.98
C GLY A 147 27.07 20.07 -11.35
N LEU A 148 26.46 19.26 -12.21
CA LEU A 148 27.06 18.89 -13.47
C LEU A 148 26.11 18.93 -14.64
N ALA A 149 25.15 19.83 -14.58
CA ALA A 149 24.08 19.88 -15.58
C ALA A 149 24.63 19.90 -17.00
N PHE A 150 25.81 20.47 -17.15
CA PHE A 150 26.28 20.64 -18.45
C PHE A 150 27.08 19.53 -18.98
N SER A 151 27.54 18.65 -18.19
CA SER A 151 28.38 17.56 -18.64
C SER A 151 27.60 16.55 -19.45
N LEU A 152 26.30 16.65 -19.46
CA LEU A 152 25.48 15.73 -20.21
C LEU A 152 25.25 16.13 -21.64
N ASN A 153 25.65 17.30 -21.99
CA ASN A 153 25.42 17.81 -23.35
C ASN A 153 26.52 17.47 -24.30
#